data_0633fd5ebbefe75638891ca2eca80636
#
_entry.id   0633fd5ebbefe75638891ca2eca80636
#
_cell.length_a   1.000
_cell.length_b   1.000
_cell.length_c   1.000
_cell.angle_alpha   90.00
_cell.angle_beta   90.00
_cell.angle_gamma   90.00
#
_symmetry.space_group_name_H-M   'P 1'
#
loop_
_entity.id
_entity.type
_entity.pdbx_description
1 polymer ?
#
loop_
_entity_poly.entity_id
_entity_poly.type
_entity_poly.pdbx_seq_one_letter_code
_entity_poly.pdbx_strand_id
1 'polypeptide(L)'
;IIYADCKNNGYTGNTYSHYCNIKLAEGTTIPAGKCRYVLKNKKDATCTSTGYTGDYICTGCGNVETYGSVIPMEDHTPVTEGYIAATCTTSGHTGQSKCLKCKNILSDDEVIPVLGHRSVVINAKEATCTESGHTGQQICTVCNSLVSEGEEIPATGHSLYISGAIEPTATEKGY
;
A
#
# COMPACT_ATOMS: atom_id res chain seq x y z
N ILE A 1 -3.30 -45.26 50.79
CA ILE A 1 -2.28 -44.27 50.46
C ILE A 1 -2.96 -43.20 49.62
N ILE A 2 -2.78 -41.93 49.96
CA ILE A 2 -3.16 -40.77 49.17
C ILE A 2 -1.86 -40.19 48.61
N TYR A 3 -1.75 -40.12 47.32
CA TYR A 3 -0.56 -39.54 46.69
C TYR A 3 -0.57 -38.03 46.78
N ALA A 4 0.56 -37.42 47.07
CA ALA A 4 0.70 -35.97 46.99
C ALA A 4 0.68 -35.51 45.54
N ASP A 5 0.02 -34.39 45.28
CA ASP A 5 0.16 -33.65 44.05
C ASP A 5 0.87 -32.30 44.26
N CYS A 6 0.89 -31.40 43.29
CA CYS A 6 1.59 -30.11 43.46
C CYS A 6 0.81 -29.10 44.32
N LYS A 7 -0.39 -29.39 44.77
CA LYS A 7 -1.21 -28.51 45.64
C LYS A 7 -1.53 -29.16 46.98
N ASN A 8 -1.73 -30.47 46.96
CA ASN A 8 -2.25 -31.21 48.13
C ASN A 8 -1.19 -32.14 48.65
N ASN A 9 -1.10 -32.18 49.96
CA ASN A 9 -0.29 -33.20 50.65
C ASN A 9 -0.92 -34.57 50.42
N GLY A 10 -0.11 -35.56 50.26
CA GLY A 10 -0.50 -36.97 50.32
C GLY A 10 -0.45 -37.50 51.74
N TYR A 11 -0.81 -38.78 51.90
CA TYR A 11 -0.79 -39.49 53.18
C TYR A 11 -0.51 -40.96 52.96
N THR A 12 0.45 -41.50 53.70
CA THR A 12 0.88 -42.91 53.57
C THR A 12 -0.17 -43.90 54.04
N GLY A 13 -1.16 -43.44 54.81
CA GLY A 13 -2.17 -44.30 55.47
C GLY A 13 -1.69 -44.90 56.76
N ASN A 14 -2.61 -45.21 57.66
CA ASN A 14 -2.31 -45.92 58.91
C ASN A 14 -2.16 -47.41 58.63
N THR A 15 -1.33 -48.07 59.43
CA THR A 15 -1.13 -49.54 59.42
C THR A 15 -1.95 -50.17 60.53
N TYR A 16 -2.72 -51.19 60.21
CA TYR A 16 -3.56 -51.94 61.14
C TYR A 16 -3.18 -53.42 61.13
N SER A 17 -3.34 -54.11 62.33
CA SER A 17 -3.23 -55.55 62.39
C SER A 17 -4.34 -56.21 61.58
N HIS A 18 -4.02 -57.15 60.72
CA HIS A 18 -4.93 -57.93 59.94
C HIS A 18 -5.92 -58.80 60.76
N TYR A 19 -5.44 -59.27 61.93
CA TYR A 19 -6.19 -60.22 62.79
C TYR A 19 -7.09 -59.52 63.82
N CYS A 20 -6.65 -58.41 64.40
CA CYS A 20 -7.40 -57.73 65.49
C CYS A 20 -7.80 -56.29 65.17
N ASN A 21 -7.53 -55.80 63.98
CA ASN A 21 -7.80 -54.48 63.55
C ASN A 21 -7.32 -53.31 64.45
N ILE A 22 -6.29 -53.59 65.24
CA ILE A 22 -5.61 -52.61 66.10
C ILE A 22 -4.69 -51.77 65.21
N LYS A 23 -4.71 -50.45 65.36
CA LYS A 23 -3.82 -49.53 64.66
C LYS A 23 -2.37 -49.76 65.24
N LEU A 24 -1.46 -50.17 64.37
CA LEU A 24 -0.08 -50.43 64.68
C LEU A 24 0.84 -49.26 64.51
N ALA A 25 0.50 -48.43 63.46
CA ALA A 25 1.29 -47.24 63.20
C ALA A 25 0.41 -46.19 62.52
N GLU A 26 0.72 -44.91 62.76
CA GLU A 26 0.14 -43.83 62.06
C GLU A 26 0.87 -43.61 60.74
N GLY A 27 0.10 -43.22 59.73
CA GLY A 27 0.70 -42.78 58.48
C GLY A 27 1.37 -41.42 58.64
N THR A 28 2.15 -41.07 57.66
CA THR A 28 2.84 -39.79 57.58
C THR A 28 2.30 -38.96 56.44
N THR A 29 2.33 -37.64 56.60
CA THR A 29 2.01 -36.71 55.54
C THR A 29 3.11 -36.71 54.49
N ILE A 30 2.75 -36.88 53.26
CA ILE A 30 3.64 -36.70 52.12
C ILE A 30 3.48 -35.25 51.66
N PRO A 31 4.51 -34.40 51.74
CA PRO A 31 4.40 -32.99 51.35
C PRO A 31 3.97 -32.84 49.89
N ALA A 32 3.18 -31.81 49.61
CA ALA A 32 2.84 -31.42 48.24
C ALA A 32 4.12 -31.10 47.46
N GLY A 33 4.14 -31.53 46.22
CA GLY A 33 5.21 -31.24 45.29
C GLY A 33 5.20 -29.79 44.80
N LYS A 34 6.32 -29.34 44.27
CA LYS A 34 6.36 -28.04 43.60
C LYS A 34 5.77 -28.13 42.19
N CYS A 35 4.99 -27.12 41.79
CA CYS A 35 4.51 -27.02 40.41
C CYS A 35 5.68 -26.82 39.45
N ARG A 36 5.67 -27.56 38.35
CA ARG A 36 6.60 -27.41 37.24
C ARG A 36 5.79 -26.88 36.06
N TYR A 37 6.00 -25.61 35.71
CA TYR A 37 5.26 -24.93 34.66
C TYR A 37 5.93 -25.06 33.31
N VAL A 38 5.12 -25.26 32.28
CA VAL A 38 5.54 -25.26 30.87
C VAL A 38 4.64 -24.35 30.06
N LEU A 39 5.21 -23.72 29.06
CA LEU A 39 4.47 -22.90 28.13
C LEU A 39 3.65 -23.79 27.17
N LYS A 40 2.35 -23.56 27.10
CA LYS A 40 1.43 -24.26 26.19
C LYS A 40 0.55 -23.25 25.46
N ASN A 41 -0.15 -23.71 24.43
CA ASN A 41 -1.11 -22.92 23.64
C ASN A 41 -0.51 -21.71 22.91
N LYS A 42 0.83 -21.60 22.83
CA LYS A 42 1.47 -20.56 22.05
C LYS A 42 1.07 -20.70 20.58
N LYS A 43 0.69 -19.57 19.97
CA LYS A 43 0.37 -19.46 18.54
C LYS A 43 0.98 -18.17 18.02
N ASP A 44 1.75 -18.22 16.96
CA ASP A 44 2.29 -17.03 16.33
C ASP A 44 1.21 -16.29 15.55
N ALA A 45 1.28 -14.95 15.52
CA ALA A 45 0.39 -14.13 14.71
C ALA A 45 0.76 -14.25 13.24
N THR A 46 -0.22 -14.02 12.39
CA THR A 46 -0.04 -13.87 10.94
C THR A 46 -0.79 -12.64 10.46
N CYS A 47 -0.66 -12.28 9.20
CA CYS A 47 -1.44 -11.16 8.63
C CYS A 47 -2.94 -11.50 8.43
N THR A 48 -3.38 -12.72 8.76
CA THR A 48 -4.79 -13.14 8.65
C THR A 48 -5.37 -13.68 9.96
N SER A 49 -4.55 -13.84 10.97
CA SER A 49 -4.99 -14.34 12.27
C SER A 49 -4.15 -13.78 13.42
N THR A 50 -4.79 -13.50 14.53
CA THR A 50 -4.11 -13.16 15.77
C THR A 50 -3.31 -14.33 16.29
N GLY A 51 -2.22 -14.03 16.98
CA GLY A 51 -1.44 -14.99 17.74
C GLY A 51 -1.83 -15.00 19.21
N TYR A 52 -1.10 -15.79 20.00
CA TYR A 52 -1.24 -15.92 21.44
C TYR A 52 0.12 -16.24 22.09
N THR A 53 0.47 -15.55 23.16
CA THR A 53 1.77 -15.72 23.80
C THR A 53 1.90 -17.07 24.51
N GLY A 54 0.78 -17.74 24.79
CA GLY A 54 0.71 -19.02 25.47
C GLY A 54 0.54 -18.90 26.98
N ASP A 55 0.10 -20.00 27.59
CA ASP A 55 -0.16 -20.13 29.02
C ASP A 55 0.94 -20.91 29.71
N TYR A 56 1.33 -20.51 30.93
CA TYR A 56 2.19 -21.33 31.79
C TYR A 56 1.33 -22.30 32.60
N ILE A 57 1.38 -23.59 32.24
CA ILE A 57 0.51 -24.62 32.80
C ILE A 57 1.38 -25.63 33.60
N CYS A 58 0.97 -25.92 34.83
CA CYS A 58 1.63 -26.93 35.64
C CYS A 58 1.45 -28.34 35.02
N THR A 59 2.56 -29.05 34.81
CA THR A 59 2.55 -30.42 34.23
C THR A 59 1.96 -31.48 35.13
N GLY A 60 1.92 -31.25 36.45
CA GLY A 60 1.41 -32.19 37.41
C GLY A 60 -0.06 -32.07 37.72
N CYS A 61 -0.59 -30.85 37.86
CA CYS A 61 -1.97 -30.61 38.26
C CYS A 61 -2.80 -29.85 37.21
N GLY A 62 -2.24 -29.43 36.10
CA GLY A 62 -2.93 -28.71 35.04
C GLY A 62 -3.30 -27.24 35.34
N ASN A 63 -2.92 -26.73 36.51
CA ASN A 63 -3.20 -25.35 36.86
C ASN A 63 -2.44 -24.37 35.98
N VAL A 64 -3.09 -23.32 35.62
CA VAL A 64 -2.51 -22.18 34.92
C VAL A 64 -1.95 -21.20 35.95
N GLU A 65 -0.67 -20.87 35.88
CA GLU A 65 -0.01 -19.86 36.69
C GLU A 65 -0.21 -18.49 36.09
N THR A 66 0.00 -18.40 34.76
CA THR A 66 -0.12 -17.15 34.01
C THR A 66 -0.79 -17.45 32.67
N TYR A 67 -1.83 -16.68 32.39
CA TYR A 67 -2.46 -16.69 31.07
C TYR A 67 -1.66 -15.81 30.11
N GLY A 68 -1.58 -16.26 28.88
CA GLY A 68 -0.99 -15.47 27.80
C GLY A 68 -1.84 -14.27 27.41
N SER A 69 -1.34 -13.55 26.43
CA SER A 69 -2.02 -12.40 25.82
C SER A 69 -2.18 -12.63 24.32
N VAL A 70 -3.20 -12.02 23.75
CA VAL A 70 -3.40 -12.01 22.30
C VAL A 70 -2.28 -11.19 21.65
N ILE A 71 -1.66 -11.75 20.62
CA ILE A 71 -0.71 -11.06 19.75
C ILE A 71 -1.54 -10.51 18.56
N PRO A 72 -1.53 -9.19 18.30
CA PRO A 72 -2.22 -8.62 17.15
C PRO A 72 -1.80 -9.28 15.83
N MET A 73 -2.69 -9.23 14.83
CA MET A 73 -2.33 -9.65 13.47
C MET A 73 -1.15 -8.82 12.95
N GLU A 74 -0.31 -9.45 12.15
CA GLU A 74 0.76 -8.74 11.44
C GLU A 74 0.19 -7.93 10.27
N ASP A 75 0.90 -6.87 9.90
CA ASP A 75 0.57 -6.11 8.71
C ASP A 75 0.80 -6.92 7.43
N HIS A 76 -0.02 -6.62 6.41
CA HIS A 76 0.21 -7.18 5.09
C HIS A 76 1.46 -6.58 4.46
N THR A 77 2.25 -7.43 3.79
CA THR A 77 3.42 -7.00 2.99
C THR A 77 2.99 -6.93 1.52
N PRO A 78 2.66 -5.74 0.99
CA PRO A 78 2.16 -5.61 -0.37
C PRO A 78 3.27 -5.81 -1.41
N VAL A 79 2.91 -6.48 -2.50
CA VAL A 79 3.70 -6.59 -3.73
C VAL A 79 2.75 -6.31 -4.89
N THR A 80 3.14 -5.36 -5.76
CA THR A 80 2.34 -4.98 -6.93
C THR A 80 2.88 -5.68 -8.17
N GLU A 81 1.98 -6.29 -8.94
CA GLU A 81 2.27 -6.98 -10.20
C GLU A 81 1.41 -6.36 -11.32
N GLY A 82 1.95 -6.29 -12.53
CA GLY A 82 1.21 -5.83 -13.71
C GLY A 82 1.11 -4.31 -13.86
N TYR A 83 1.93 -3.51 -13.14
CA TYR A 83 1.98 -2.07 -13.38
C TYR A 83 2.42 -1.76 -14.81
N ILE A 84 1.65 -0.91 -15.49
CA ILE A 84 1.93 -0.40 -16.83
C ILE A 84 1.73 1.13 -16.79
N ALA A 85 2.77 1.88 -17.13
CA ALA A 85 2.65 3.33 -17.18
C ALA A 85 1.76 3.77 -18.36
N ALA A 86 0.89 4.75 -18.12
CA ALA A 86 0.15 5.39 -19.21
C ALA A 86 1.10 6.20 -20.10
N THR A 87 0.78 6.26 -21.40
CA THR A 87 1.47 7.11 -22.38
C THR A 87 0.57 8.22 -22.87
N CYS A 88 1.02 9.03 -23.84
CA CYS A 88 0.18 10.05 -24.44
C CYS A 88 -1.05 9.47 -25.15
N THR A 89 -0.97 8.24 -25.64
CA THR A 89 -1.99 7.63 -26.52
C THR A 89 -2.54 6.31 -26.00
N THR A 90 -1.86 5.66 -25.04
CA THR A 90 -2.31 4.39 -24.46
C THR A 90 -2.52 4.54 -22.97
N SER A 91 -3.58 3.93 -22.46
CA SER A 91 -3.84 3.83 -21.03
C SER A 91 -2.80 2.92 -20.36
N GLY A 92 -2.55 3.18 -19.12
CA GLY A 92 -1.76 2.33 -18.23
C GLY A 92 -2.64 1.55 -17.27
N HIS A 93 -1.98 0.85 -16.34
CA HIS A 93 -2.59 0.05 -15.27
C HIS A 93 -1.83 0.25 -13.96
N THR A 94 -2.54 0.34 -12.85
CA THR A 94 -1.93 0.45 -11.51
C THR A 94 -1.26 -0.86 -11.08
N GLY A 95 -1.67 -1.96 -11.71
CA GLY A 95 -1.31 -3.31 -11.28
C GLY A 95 -2.11 -3.77 -10.06
N GLN A 96 -2.18 -5.08 -9.88
CA GLN A 96 -2.84 -5.69 -8.73
C GLN A 96 -1.84 -5.83 -7.57
N SER A 97 -2.23 -5.36 -6.38
CA SER A 97 -1.43 -5.53 -5.17
C SER A 97 -1.88 -6.75 -4.37
N LYS A 98 -0.93 -7.62 -4.00
CA LYS A 98 -1.15 -8.85 -3.22
C LYS A 98 -0.23 -8.89 -2.01
N CYS A 99 -0.70 -9.50 -0.93
CA CYS A 99 0.19 -9.77 0.20
C CYS A 99 1.18 -10.89 -0.14
N LEU A 100 2.48 -10.64 0.05
CA LEU A 100 3.53 -11.62 -0.19
C LEU A 100 3.36 -12.88 0.67
N LYS A 101 2.88 -12.72 1.92
CA LYS A 101 2.74 -13.80 2.90
C LYS A 101 1.47 -14.64 2.69
N CYS A 102 0.29 -14.01 2.69
CA CYS A 102 -0.99 -14.72 2.64
C CYS A 102 -1.60 -14.80 1.23
N LYS A 103 -1.03 -14.13 0.25
CA LYS A 103 -1.49 -14.06 -1.15
C LYS A 103 -2.85 -13.38 -1.36
N ASN A 104 -3.45 -12.84 -0.32
CA ASN A 104 -4.70 -12.08 -0.45
C ASN A 104 -4.48 -10.84 -1.32
N ILE A 105 -5.48 -10.55 -2.15
CA ILE A 105 -5.53 -9.31 -2.93
C ILE A 105 -5.78 -8.16 -1.95
N LEU A 106 -4.95 -7.12 -2.02
CA LEU A 106 -5.02 -5.92 -1.20
C LEU A 106 -5.63 -4.75 -1.97
N SER A 107 -5.36 -4.67 -3.28
CA SER A 107 -6.02 -3.77 -4.21
C SER A 107 -6.10 -4.40 -5.59
N ASP A 108 -7.19 -4.14 -6.28
CA ASP A 108 -7.37 -4.54 -7.67
C ASP A 108 -6.60 -3.63 -8.61
N ASP A 109 -6.39 -4.10 -9.83
CA ASP A 109 -5.82 -3.31 -10.91
C ASP A 109 -6.83 -2.27 -11.41
N GLU A 110 -6.38 -1.04 -11.57
CA GLU A 110 -7.18 0.06 -12.10
C GLU A 110 -6.53 0.62 -13.38
N VAL A 111 -7.37 1.07 -14.31
CA VAL A 111 -6.90 1.70 -15.54
C VAL A 111 -6.41 3.11 -15.23
N ILE A 112 -5.17 3.42 -15.62
CA ILE A 112 -4.63 4.77 -15.63
C ILE A 112 -4.99 5.42 -16.97
N PRO A 113 -5.77 6.50 -17.01
CA PRO A 113 -6.15 7.15 -18.28
C PRO A 113 -4.93 7.59 -19.09
N VAL A 114 -5.10 7.71 -20.41
CA VAL A 114 -4.10 8.28 -21.30
C VAL A 114 -3.70 9.68 -20.84
N LEU A 115 -2.43 10.03 -20.96
CA LEU A 115 -1.90 11.33 -20.53
C LEU A 115 -2.28 12.47 -21.48
N GLY A 116 -2.66 12.12 -22.74
CA GLY A 116 -2.85 13.10 -23.80
C GLY A 116 -1.55 13.75 -24.25
N HIS A 117 -1.64 14.64 -25.24
CA HIS A 117 -0.48 15.36 -25.72
C HIS A 117 -0.36 16.73 -25.05
N ARG A 118 0.81 17.05 -24.53
CA ARG A 118 1.21 18.38 -24.09
C ARG A 118 2.08 18.99 -25.19
N SER A 119 1.49 19.84 -26.05
CA SER A 119 2.18 20.38 -27.21
C SER A 119 2.80 21.76 -26.96
N VAL A 120 3.84 22.04 -27.72
CA VAL A 120 4.46 23.37 -27.89
C VAL A 120 4.43 23.71 -29.37
N VAL A 121 4.31 25.01 -29.66
CA VAL A 121 4.39 25.52 -31.03
C VAL A 121 5.84 25.76 -31.40
N ILE A 122 6.23 25.29 -32.57
CA ILE A 122 7.57 25.52 -33.13
C ILE A 122 7.41 26.04 -34.57
N ASN A 123 8.41 26.72 -35.09
CA ASN A 123 8.47 27.23 -36.47
C ASN A 123 7.32 28.15 -36.85
N ALA A 124 6.73 28.85 -35.88
CA ALA A 124 5.78 29.91 -36.20
C ALA A 124 6.50 31.08 -36.91
N LYS A 125 5.86 31.63 -37.93
CA LYS A 125 6.35 32.81 -38.69
C LYS A 125 5.17 33.76 -38.91
N GLU A 126 5.34 35.00 -38.53
CA GLU A 126 4.32 36.03 -38.82
C GLU A 126 4.29 36.37 -40.33
N ALA A 127 3.10 36.65 -40.82
CA ALA A 127 2.94 37.16 -42.18
C ALA A 127 3.41 38.61 -42.27
N THR A 128 4.06 38.96 -43.40
CA THR A 128 4.37 40.33 -43.74
C THR A 128 3.47 40.86 -44.85
N CYS A 129 3.69 42.07 -45.30
CA CYS A 129 2.85 42.61 -46.41
C CYS A 129 3.13 41.89 -47.74
N THR A 130 4.27 41.19 -47.90
CA THR A 130 4.65 40.54 -49.15
C THR A 130 4.85 39.04 -49.03
N GLU A 131 5.01 38.51 -47.79
CA GLU A 131 5.27 37.11 -47.58
C GLU A 131 4.21 36.50 -46.64
N SER A 132 3.76 35.30 -46.94
CA SER A 132 2.90 34.53 -46.04
C SER A 132 3.65 34.12 -44.78
N GLY A 133 2.90 34.02 -43.68
CA GLY A 133 3.36 33.45 -42.42
C GLY A 133 2.85 32.03 -42.23
N HIS A 134 3.09 31.49 -41.07
CA HIS A 134 2.65 30.16 -40.65
C HIS A 134 2.40 30.13 -39.13
N THR A 135 1.28 29.52 -38.71
CA THR A 135 0.92 29.43 -37.27
C THR A 135 1.89 28.55 -36.45
N GLY A 136 2.76 27.81 -37.14
CA GLY A 136 3.70 26.89 -36.54
C GLY A 136 3.13 25.48 -36.34
N GLN A 137 4.04 24.54 -36.18
CA GLN A 137 3.69 23.15 -35.89
C GLN A 137 3.56 22.95 -34.40
N GLN A 138 2.64 22.09 -33.97
CA GLN A 138 2.52 21.67 -32.59
C GLN A 138 3.17 20.29 -32.41
N ILE A 139 4.19 20.22 -31.56
CA ILE A 139 4.90 18.97 -31.23
C ILE A 139 4.68 18.66 -29.75
N CYS A 140 4.35 17.40 -29.45
CA CYS A 140 4.22 16.95 -28.08
C CYS A 140 5.60 16.92 -27.39
N THR A 141 5.71 17.56 -26.22
CA THR A 141 6.95 17.61 -25.44
C THR A 141 7.31 16.29 -24.74
N VAL A 142 6.37 15.35 -24.67
CA VAL A 142 6.53 14.07 -23.99
C VAL A 142 6.92 12.94 -24.95
N CYS A 143 6.20 12.82 -26.08
CA CYS A 143 6.43 11.73 -27.04
C CYS A 143 7.03 12.21 -28.39
N ASN A 144 7.25 13.49 -28.55
CA ASN A 144 7.81 14.15 -29.76
C ASN A 144 6.95 13.94 -31.03
N SER A 145 5.70 13.47 -30.90
CA SER A 145 4.83 13.34 -32.05
C SER A 145 4.30 14.69 -32.51
N LEU A 146 4.11 14.82 -33.83
CA LEU A 146 3.43 15.97 -34.45
C LEU A 146 1.93 15.89 -34.08
N VAL A 147 1.42 16.93 -33.44
CA VAL A 147 0.01 17.06 -33.03
C VAL A 147 -0.79 17.85 -34.08
N SER A 148 -0.16 18.86 -34.65
CA SER A 148 -0.77 19.71 -35.72
C SER A 148 0.32 20.30 -36.60
N GLU A 149 0.12 20.30 -37.89
CA GLU A 149 1.04 20.92 -38.85
C GLU A 149 0.96 22.45 -38.85
N GLY A 150 -0.10 23.02 -38.27
CA GLY A 150 -0.39 24.43 -38.34
C GLY A 150 -1.01 24.86 -39.69
N GLU A 151 -1.19 26.16 -39.87
CA GLU A 151 -1.86 26.73 -41.03
C GLU A 151 -1.03 27.86 -41.62
N GLU A 152 -1.14 28.08 -42.94
CA GLU A 152 -0.56 29.23 -43.62
C GLU A 152 -1.34 30.50 -43.26
N ILE A 153 -0.63 31.57 -42.96
CA ILE A 153 -1.18 32.90 -42.73
C ILE A 153 -0.93 33.71 -44.01
N PRO A 154 -1.97 34.11 -44.76
CA PRO A 154 -1.79 34.90 -45.99
C PRO A 154 -1.00 36.19 -45.74
N ALA A 155 -0.25 36.62 -46.73
CA ALA A 155 0.40 37.96 -46.71
C ALA A 155 -0.67 39.06 -46.48
N THR A 156 -0.35 40.05 -45.66
CA THR A 156 -1.29 41.09 -45.23
C THR A 156 -1.57 42.14 -46.34
N GLY A 157 -0.74 42.13 -47.41
CA GLY A 157 -0.84 43.09 -48.47
C GLY A 157 -0.34 44.49 -48.08
N HIS A 158 -0.45 45.45 -48.96
CA HIS A 158 -0.09 46.82 -48.70
C HIS A 158 -1.32 47.68 -48.41
N SER A 159 -1.29 48.43 -47.31
CA SER A 159 -2.19 49.52 -47.07
C SER A 159 -1.54 50.82 -47.56
N LEU A 160 -2.08 51.39 -48.58
CA LEU A 160 -1.53 52.60 -49.17
C LEU A 160 -2.05 53.84 -48.45
N TYR A 161 -1.19 54.81 -48.22
CA TYR A 161 -1.59 56.14 -47.82
C TYR A 161 -0.90 57.16 -48.70
N ILE A 162 -1.54 58.33 -48.97
CA ILE A 162 -0.95 59.38 -49.69
C ILE A 162 -0.29 60.35 -48.73
N SER A 163 1.02 60.56 -48.93
CA SER A 163 1.80 61.49 -48.11
C SER A 163 2.23 62.67 -48.98
N GLY A 164 2.19 63.85 -48.42
CA GLY A 164 2.62 65.08 -49.14
C GLY A 164 1.71 65.58 -50.20
N ALA A 165 0.42 65.13 -50.25
CA ALA A 165 -0.57 65.75 -51.15
C ALA A 165 -0.75 67.17 -50.76
N ILE A 166 -0.70 68.07 -51.77
CA ILE A 166 -0.93 69.50 -51.63
C ILE A 166 -2.28 69.81 -52.32
N GLU A 167 -3.21 70.32 -51.54
CA GLU A 167 -4.46 70.74 -52.10
C GLU A 167 -4.29 71.91 -53.07
N PRO A 168 -4.98 71.90 -54.20
CA PRO A 168 -4.91 73.00 -55.15
C PRO A 168 -5.51 74.28 -54.53
N THR A 169 -4.79 75.38 -54.70
CA THR A 169 -5.26 76.73 -54.35
C THR A 169 -5.77 77.43 -55.57
N ALA A 170 -6.36 78.61 -55.37
CA ALA A 170 -6.93 79.45 -56.52
C ALA A 170 -5.82 79.84 -57.49
N THR A 171 -4.54 79.76 -57.14
CA THR A 171 -3.41 80.21 -57.98
C THR A 171 -2.39 79.10 -58.29
N GLU A 172 -2.42 77.97 -57.60
CA GLU A 172 -1.45 76.87 -57.76
C GLU A 172 -2.14 75.53 -57.94
N LYS A 173 -1.66 74.69 -58.84
CA LYS A 173 -2.15 73.32 -59.02
C LYS A 173 -1.62 72.42 -57.89
N GLY A 174 -2.53 71.63 -57.27
CA GLY A 174 -2.16 70.54 -56.40
C GLY A 174 -1.37 69.41 -57.13
N TYR A 175 -0.59 68.62 -56.42
CA TYR A 175 0.15 67.46 -56.94
C TYR A 175 0.30 66.40 -55.83
#